data_62c334e3f99d6270ee197fe3a02e86e8
#
_entry.id   62c334e3f99d6270ee197fe3a02e86e8
#
_cell.length_a   1.000
_cell.length_b   1.000
_cell.length_c   1.000
_cell.angle_alpha   90.00
_cell.angle_beta   90.00
_cell.angle_gamma   90.00
#
_symmetry.space_group_name_H-M   'P 1'
#
loop_
_entity.id
_entity.type
_entity.pdbx_description
1 polymer ?
#
loop_
_entity_poly.entity_id
_entity_poly.type
_entity_poly.pdbx_seq_one_letter_code
_entity_poly.pdbx_strand_id
1 'polypeptide(L)'
;MDGYNRRLRADAHKDEALFVLALMVGMREGEILGLQWNDVDLGARKLKLRRALKWVRVRGQHGEHRLAETKTHDEHTIELPQAVVEALRRHRQEQREARLAARSGRWVESDHVFTSITGRPQHKSVICGYHLPRLLKMAGLPPVRFHDLRHSCGSLLLARGIEPKVIQELLGHRDIATTMNVYAHALKAPKRHAADVMDTMFPRLAVGTADGKSGHRSIGAD
;
A
#
# COMPACT_ATOMS: atom_id res chain seq x y z
N MET A 1 -17.59 27.91 11.18
CA MET A 1 -17.21 26.70 10.37
C MET A 1 -15.80 26.76 9.79
N ASP A 2 -15.23 27.93 9.51
CA ASP A 2 -13.91 28.04 8.87
C ASP A 2 -12.71 27.54 9.70
N GLY A 3 -12.70 27.77 11.01
CA GLY A 3 -11.60 27.33 11.87
C GLY A 3 -11.49 25.81 12.01
N TYR A 4 -12.62 25.11 12.00
CA TYR A 4 -12.69 23.65 12.04
C TYR A 4 -12.17 23.03 10.73
N ASN A 5 -12.59 23.57 9.58
CA ASN A 5 -12.13 23.10 8.26
C ASN A 5 -10.64 23.41 8.03
N ARG A 6 -10.12 24.50 8.57
CA ARG A 6 -8.69 24.85 8.49
C ARG A 6 -7.82 23.88 9.29
N ARG A 7 -8.23 23.52 10.52
CA ARG A 7 -7.54 22.47 11.32
C ARG A 7 -7.59 21.12 10.64
N LEU A 8 -8.72 20.77 10.03
CA LEU A 8 -8.88 19.52 9.30
C LEU A 8 -7.91 19.39 8.11
N ARG A 9 -7.76 20.46 7.33
CA ARG A 9 -6.82 20.49 6.22
C ARG A 9 -5.37 20.40 6.70
N ALA A 10 -5.04 21.07 7.80
CA ALA A 10 -3.71 21.02 8.40
C ALA A 10 -3.39 19.60 8.94
N ASP A 11 -4.35 18.94 9.60
CA ASP A 11 -4.17 17.56 10.07
C ASP A 11 -4.05 16.58 8.89
N ALA A 12 -4.82 16.77 7.81
CA ALA A 12 -4.74 15.94 6.60
C ALA A 12 -3.39 16.07 5.90
N HIS A 13 -2.81 17.26 5.84
CA HIS A 13 -1.46 17.48 5.31
C HIS A 13 -0.40 16.79 6.15
N LYS A 14 -0.52 16.85 7.46
CA LYS A 14 0.44 16.26 8.39
C LYS A 14 0.57 14.75 8.24
N ASP A 15 -0.53 14.05 7.89
CA ASP A 15 -0.53 12.60 7.73
C ASP A 15 -0.41 12.14 6.25
N GLU A 16 -0.28 13.08 5.31
CA GLU A 16 -0.18 12.77 3.87
C GLU A 16 0.86 11.69 3.60
N ALA A 17 2.08 11.87 4.10
CA ALA A 17 3.18 10.94 3.88
C ALA A 17 2.87 9.53 4.43
N LEU A 18 2.15 9.43 5.55
CA LEU A 18 1.74 8.18 6.16
C LEU A 18 0.75 7.42 5.26
N PHE A 19 -0.29 8.10 4.77
CA PHE A 19 -1.29 7.49 3.89
C PHE A 19 -0.74 7.18 2.50
N VAL A 20 0.16 8.02 1.99
CA VAL A 20 0.87 7.78 0.72
C VAL A 20 1.75 6.52 0.81
N LEU A 21 2.49 6.32 1.92
CA LEU A 21 3.22 5.07 2.19
C LEU A 21 2.29 3.86 2.25
N ALA A 22 1.16 3.98 2.95
CA ALA A 22 0.21 2.87 3.06
C ALA A 22 -0.40 2.47 1.71
N LEU A 23 -0.72 3.46 0.86
CA LEU A 23 -1.40 3.24 -0.41
C LEU A 23 -0.44 2.89 -1.56
N MET A 24 0.73 3.55 -1.66
CA MET A 24 1.63 3.38 -2.81
C MET A 24 2.72 2.33 -2.58
N VAL A 25 3.05 2.04 -1.33
CA VAL A 25 4.07 1.04 -0.96
C VAL A 25 3.43 -0.18 -0.30
N GLY A 26 2.22 -0.03 0.23
CA GLY A 26 1.48 -1.13 0.84
C GLY A 26 2.05 -1.59 2.19
N MET A 27 2.79 -0.74 2.90
CA MET A 27 3.34 -1.06 4.22
C MET A 27 2.24 -1.33 5.24
N ARG A 28 2.53 -2.24 6.19
CA ARG A 28 1.63 -2.47 7.33
C ARG A 28 1.65 -1.28 8.28
N GLU A 29 0.53 -1.02 8.94
CA GLU A 29 0.38 0.09 9.89
C GLU A 29 1.51 0.14 10.93
N GLY A 30 1.79 -0.99 11.58
CA GLY A 30 2.85 -1.07 12.58
C GLY A 30 4.26 -0.82 12.02
N GLU A 31 4.50 -1.18 10.75
CA GLU A 31 5.75 -0.92 10.03
C GLU A 31 5.91 0.59 9.77
N ILE A 32 4.84 1.25 9.31
CA ILE A 32 4.84 2.70 9.10
C ILE A 32 5.06 3.45 10.42
N LEU A 33 4.32 3.08 11.47
CA LEU A 33 4.43 3.74 12.78
C LEU A 33 5.77 3.47 13.48
N GLY A 34 6.42 2.34 13.16
CA GLY A 34 7.76 1.99 13.67
C GLY A 34 8.91 2.52 12.82
N LEU A 35 8.64 3.18 11.69
CA LEU A 35 9.65 3.67 10.77
C LEU A 35 10.48 4.78 11.41
N GLN A 36 11.80 4.72 11.21
CA GLN A 36 12.75 5.72 11.68
C GLN A 36 13.48 6.38 10.51
N TRP A 37 13.92 7.63 10.68
CA TRP A 37 14.61 8.36 9.62
C TRP A 37 15.93 7.69 9.19
N ASN A 38 16.59 6.97 10.09
CA ASN A 38 17.79 6.19 9.78
C ASN A 38 17.52 4.96 8.88
N ASP A 39 16.25 4.58 8.70
CA ASP A 39 15.83 3.52 7.78
C ASP A 39 15.46 4.06 6.38
N VAL A 40 15.46 5.40 6.19
CA VAL A 40 14.96 6.05 4.97
C VAL A 40 16.07 6.81 4.26
N ASP A 41 16.46 6.33 3.10
CA ASP A 41 17.36 7.05 2.18
C ASP A 41 16.54 7.74 1.07
N LEU A 42 16.27 9.03 1.28
CA LEU A 42 15.53 9.84 0.32
C LEU A 42 16.34 10.17 -0.94
N GLY A 43 17.65 10.06 -0.89
CA GLY A 43 18.54 10.26 -2.05
C GLY A 43 18.55 9.05 -2.96
N ALA A 44 18.80 7.87 -2.38
CA ALA A 44 18.75 6.58 -3.09
C ALA A 44 17.32 6.10 -3.35
N ARG A 45 16.28 6.76 -2.82
CA ARG A 45 14.87 6.37 -2.91
C ARG A 45 14.62 4.97 -2.34
N LYS A 46 15.22 4.66 -1.20
CA LYS A 46 15.14 3.34 -0.55
C LYS A 46 14.68 3.46 0.89
N LEU A 47 13.99 2.43 1.34
CA LEU A 47 13.53 2.27 2.71
C LEU A 47 13.86 0.85 3.17
N LYS A 48 14.48 0.73 4.34
CA LYS A 48 14.78 -0.54 4.99
C LYS A 48 13.72 -0.85 6.04
N LEU A 49 13.02 -1.96 5.87
CA LEU A 49 11.98 -2.40 6.80
C LEU A 49 12.60 -3.25 7.91
N ARG A 50 12.94 -2.63 9.04
CA ARG A 50 13.62 -3.30 10.15
C ARG A 50 12.71 -3.63 11.33
N ARG A 51 11.66 -2.84 11.55
CA ARG A 51 10.86 -2.92 12.77
C ARG A 51 9.40 -2.55 12.54
N ALA A 52 8.57 -2.95 13.49
CA ALA A 52 7.17 -2.56 13.56
C ALA A 52 6.81 -2.11 14.99
N LEU A 53 6.05 -1.05 15.11
CA LEU A 53 5.52 -0.58 16.38
C LEU A 53 4.30 -1.42 16.76
N LYS A 54 4.34 -2.06 17.94
CA LYS A 54 3.24 -2.83 18.48
C LYS A 54 2.76 -2.19 19.78
N TRP A 55 1.44 -2.17 19.96
CA TRP A 55 0.85 -1.83 21.24
C TRP A 55 0.72 -3.08 22.10
N VAL A 56 1.41 -3.14 23.22
CA VAL A 56 1.37 -4.29 24.13
C VAL A 56 0.59 -3.89 25.39
N ARG A 57 -0.48 -4.61 25.69
CA ARG A 57 -1.16 -4.51 26.99
C ARG A 57 -0.42 -5.36 28.01
N VAL A 58 0.08 -4.74 29.04
CA VAL A 58 0.60 -5.44 30.22
C VAL A 58 -0.53 -5.54 31.24
N ARG A 59 -0.80 -6.74 31.74
CA ARG A 59 -1.89 -6.99 32.71
C ARG A 59 -1.69 -6.12 33.96
N GLY A 60 -2.67 -5.27 34.28
CA GLY A 60 -2.61 -4.37 35.45
C GLY A 60 -1.83 -3.07 35.24
N GLN A 61 -1.33 -2.80 34.01
CA GLN A 61 -0.62 -1.56 33.67
C GLN A 61 -1.23 -0.90 32.42
N HIS A 62 -0.94 0.40 32.24
CA HIS A 62 -1.21 1.04 30.97
C HIS A 62 -0.39 0.37 29.86
N GLY A 63 -1.03 0.05 28.73
CA GLY A 63 -0.32 -0.52 27.59
C GLY A 63 0.79 0.42 27.10
N GLU A 64 1.83 -0.17 26.54
CA GLU A 64 3.00 0.56 26.02
C GLU A 64 3.30 0.25 24.56
N HIS A 65 3.97 1.20 23.90
CA HIS A 65 4.52 0.97 22.57
C HIS A 65 5.82 0.16 22.69
N ARG A 66 5.88 -0.98 21.99
CA ARG A 66 7.12 -1.76 21.84
C ARG A 66 7.49 -1.84 20.37
N LEU A 67 8.73 -1.50 20.07
CA LEU A 67 9.33 -1.81 18.79
C LEU A 67 9.63 -3.30 18.75
N ALA A 68 9.06 -4.01 17.80
CA ALA A 68 9.39 -5.39 17.51
C ALA A 68 10.19 -5.42 16.21
N GLU A 69 11.32 -6.09 16.22
CA GLU A 69 12.05 -6.39 14.99
C GLU A 69 11.19 -7.24 14.06
N THR A 70 11.28 -6.98 12.77
CA THR A 70 10.63 -7.83 11.78
C THR A 70 11.31 -9.19 11.80
N LYS A 71 10.52 -10.27 11.94
CA LYS A 71 11.01 -11.66 12.10
C LYS A 71 11.79 -12.21 10.90
N THR A 72 11.88 -11.49 9.83
CA THR A 72 12.69 -11.82 8.66
C THR A 72 14.08 -11.22 8.87
N HIS A 73 15.08 -12.07 9.08
CA HIS A 73 16.49 -11.69 9.15
C HIS A 73 17.00 -11.07 7.83
N ASP A 74 16.24 -11.18 6.74
CA ASP A 74 16.56 -10.50 5.49
C ASP A 74 16.08 -9.05 5.56
N GLU A 75 17.02 -8.12 5.42
CA GLU A 75 16.74 -6.68 5.30
C GLU A 75 15.81 -6.46 4.10
N HIS A 76 14.50 -6.35 4.34
CA HIS A 76 13.55 -6.04 3.29
C HIS A 76 13.73 -4.57 2.88
N THR A 77 14.43 -4.36 1.79
CA THR A 77 14.60 -3.03 1.19
C THR A 77 13.49 -2.78 0.17
N ILE A 78 12.83 -1.64 0.30
CA ILE A 78 11.74 -1.23 -0.57
C ILE A 78 12.20 -0.03 -1.40
N GLU A 79 11.99 -0.08 -2.71
CA GLU A 79 12.17 1.05 -3.62
C GLU A 79 10.98 2.02 -3.48
N LEU A 80 11.29 3.31 -3.32
CA LEU A 80 10.26 4.33 -3.10
C LEU A 80 9.87 5.03 -4.41
N PRO A 81 8.56 5.08 -4.73
CA PRO A 81 8.07 5.96 -5.78
C PRO A 81 8.42 7.42 -5.52
N GLN A 82 8.64 8.21 -6.57
CA GLN A 82 9.02 9.62 -6.46
C GLN A 82 8.03 10.43 -5.60
N ALA A 83 6.73 10.23 -5.79
CA ALA A 83 5.70 10.90 -5.01
C ALA A 83 5.79 10.61 -3.50
N VAL A 84 6.20 9.40 -3.12
CA VAL A 84 6.45 9.02 -1.71
C VAL A 84 7.64 9.79 -1.16
N VAL A 85 8.74 9.88 -1.94
CA VAL A 85 9.94 10.64 -1.54
C VAL A 85 9.61 12.11 -1.30
N GLU A 86 8.82 12.71 -2.17
CA GLU A 86 8.40 14.11 -2.04
C GLU A 86 7.50 14.33 -0.82
N ALA A 87 6.54 13.43 -0.58
CA ALA A 87 5.71 13.48 0.62
C ALA A 87 6.55 13.34 1.90
N LEU A 88 7.52 12.43 1.94
CA LEU A 88 8.42 12.26 3.08
C LEU A 88 9.35 13.47 3.28
N ARG A 89 9.83 14.13 2.22
CA ARG A 89 10.62 15.36 2.32
C ARG A 89 9.81 16.49 2.95
N ARG A 90 8.57 16.71 2.50
CA ARG A 90 7.65 17.69 3.10
C ARG A 90 7.41 17.37 4.57
N HIS A 91 7.05 16.14 4.87
CA HIS A 91 6.82 15.68 6.24
C HIS A 91 8.04 15.89 7.15
N ARG A 92 9.24 15.60 6.68
CA ARG A 92 10.50 15.85 7.44
C ARG A 92 10.70 17.32 7.76
N GLN A 93 10.36 18.19 6.82
CA GLN A 93 10.45 19.64 7.02
C GLN A 93 9.42 20.10 8.07
N GLU A 94 8.17 19.69 7.94
CA GLU A 94 7.09 20.02 8.89
C GLU A 94 7.40 19.49 10.29
N GLN A 95 7.95 18.28 10.42
CA GLN A 95 8.37 17.71 11.70
C GLN A 95 9.49 18.54 12.35
N ARG A 96 10.47 19.01 11.56
CA ARG A 96 11.54 19.89 12.05
C ARG A 96 10.98 21.23 12.54
N GLU A 97 10.08 21.83 11.81
CA GLU A 97 9.40 23.08 12.19
C GLU A 97 8.58 22.90 13.48
N ALA A 98 7.82 21.81 13.59
CA ALA A 98 7.07 21.46 14.78
C ALA A 98 7.98 21.26 16.01
N ARG A 99 9.15 20.63 15.81
CA ARG A 99 10.16 20.46 16.86
C ARG A 99 10.71 21.80 17.34
N LEU A 100 11.05 22.70 16.41
CA LEU A 100 11.56 24.05 16.74
C LEU A 100 10.51 24.92 17.41
N ALA A 101 9.24 24.80 17.02
CA ALA A 101 8.13 25.53 17.61
C ALA A 101 7.69 24.98 18.97
N ALA A 102 8.12 23.77 19.34
CA ALA A 102 7.78 23.18 20.63
C ALA A 102 8.46 23.95 21.76
N ARG A 103 7.68 24.27 22.81
CA ARG A 103 8.25 24.91 24.01
C ARG A 103 9.27 23.97 24.65
N SER A 104 10.32 24.57 25.23
CA SER A 104 11.38 23.83 25.94
C SER A 104 10.84 22.73 26.83
N GLY A 105 11.37 21.50 26.71
CA GLY A 105 10.97 20.34 27.51
C GLY A 105 9.68 19.63 27.09
N ARG A 106 8.95 20.11 26.09
CA ARG A 106 7.74 19.43 25.60
C ARG A 106 7.97 18.45 24.46
N TRP A 107 9.09 18.55 23.75
CA TRP A 107 9.45 17.63 22.68
C TRP A 107 10.30 16.48 23.19
N VAL A 108 9.85 15.27 22.93
CA VAL A 108 10.61 14.04 23.21
C VAL A 108 11.41 13.71 21.96
N GLU A 109 12.74 13.69 22.08
CA GLU A 109 13.61 13.31 20.99
C GLU A 109 13.40 11.85 20.61
N SER A 110 13.08 11.61 19.36
CA SER A 110 12.97 10.27 18.80
C SER A 110 13.32 10.31 17.32
N ASP A 111 13.81 9.20 16.78
CA ASP A 111 14.15 9.08 15.36
C ASP A 111 12.92 8.66 14.50
N HIS A 112 11.73 8.56 15.10
CA HIS A 112 10.54 8.13 14.37
C HIS A 112 10.14 9.12 13.29
N VAL A 113 9.79 8.58 12.12
CA VAL A 113 9.27 9.38 11.00
C VAL A 113 7.91 9.98 11.40
N PHE A 114 7.00 9.18 11.98
CA PHE A 114 5.67 9.63 12.35
C PHE A 114 5.54 9.81 13.85
N THR A 115 5.44 11.07 14.27
CA THR A 115 5.38 11.47 15.67
C THR A 115 4.12 12.26 15.99
N SER A 116 3.72 12.21 17.26
CA SER A 116 2.73 13.12 17.82
C SER A 116 3.28 14.55 17.90
N ILE A 117 2.46 15.49 18.33
CA ILE A 117 2.86 16.90 18.59
C ILE A 117 3.91 17.04 19.70
N THR A 118 4.20 15.98 20.44
CA THR A 118 5.21 15.94 21.50
C THR A 118 6.46 15.16 21.10
N GLY A 119 6.63 14.77 19.84
CA GLY A 119 7.79 14.02 19.35
C GLY A 119 7.74 12.51 19.67
N ARG A 120 6.78 12.03 20.44
CA ARG A 120 6.60 10.59 20.72
C ARG A 120 6.06 9.88 19.49
N PRO A 121 6.33 8.56 19.32
CA PRO A 121 5.74 7.78 18.24
C PRO A 121 4.23 7.96 18.15
N GLN A 122 3.71 8.09 16.93
CA GLN A 122 2.27 8.26 16.70
C GLN A 122 1.49 7.01 17.10
N HIS A 123 0.32 7.20 17.68
CA HIS A 123 -0.50 6.09 18.17
C HIS A 123 -1.48 5.61 17.10
N LYS A 124 -1.59 4.27 16.97
CA LYS A 124 -2.50 3.60 16.04
C LYS A 124 -3.94 4.10 16.13
N SER A 125 -4.50 4.24 17.34
CA SER A 125 -5.89 4.67 17.51
C SER A 125 -6.15 6.09 16.99
N VAL A 126 -5.12 6.96 17.00
CA VAL A 126 -5.23 8.32 16.45
C VAL A 126 -5.33 8.24 14.92
N ILE A 127 -4.46 7.47 14.28
CA ILE A 127 -4.46 7.34 12.82
C ILE A 127 -5.70 6.61 12.32
N CYS A 128 -5.97 5.40 12.85
CA CYS A 128 -7.05 4.55 12.35
C CYS A 128 -8.43 4.91 12.88
N GLY A 129 -8.50 5.44 14.11
CA GLY A 129 -9.78 5.76 14.76
C GLY A 129 -10.22 7.21 14.58
N TYR A 130 -9.31 8.11 14.24
CA TYR A 130 -9.63 9.52 14.13
C TYR A 130 -9.23 10.13 12.78
N HIS A 131 -7.95 10.05 12.36
CA HIS A 131 -7.47 10.75 11.16
C HIS A 131 -8.03 10.12 9.87
N LEU A 132 -7.92 8.80 9.70
CA LEU A 132 -8.41 8.12 8.49
C LEU A 132 -9.92 8.27 8.29
N PRO A 133 -10.80 7.99 9.28
CA PRO A 133 -12.24 8.17 9.09
C PRO A 133 -12.62 9.59 8.71
N ARG A 134 -11.92 10.56 9.30
CA ARG A 134 -12.15 11.97 9.06
C ARG A 134 -11.71 12.40 7.65
N LEU A 135 -10.55 11.93 7.19
CA LEU A 135 -10.06 12.14 5.83
C LEU A 135 -11.03 11.58 4.79
N LEU A 136 -11.49 10.33 4.98
CA LEU A 136 -12.45 9.68 4.10
C LEU A 136 -13.77 10.46 4.02
N LYS A 137 -14.29 10.90 5.18
CA LYS A 137 -15.50 11.71 5.24
C LYS A 137 -15.34 13.03 4.48
N MET A 138 -14.21 13.72 4.63
CA MET A 138 -13.91 14.96 3.90
C MET A 138 -13.82 14.75 2.39
N ALA A 139 -13.29 13.60 1.97
CA ALA A 139 -13.16 13.22 0.57
C ALA A 139 -14.46 12.65 -0.04
N GLY A 140 -15.53 12.51 0.76
CA GLY A 140 -16.78 11.87 0.29
C GLY A 140 -16.62 10.38 -0.04
N LEU A 141 -15.60 9.72 0.55
CA LEU A 141 -15.32 8.31 0.32
C LEU A 141 -15.98 7.42 1.38
N PRO A 142 -16.32 6.17 1.02
CA PRO A 142 -16.84 5.21 1.98
C PRO A 142 -15.79 4.89 3.07
N PRO A 143 -16.23 4.47 4.27
CA PRO A 143 -15.35 4.08 5.34
C PRO A 143 -14.56 2.82 4.94
N VAL A 144 -13.24 2.87 5.06
CA VAL A 144 -12.34 1.73 4.85
C VAL A 144 -11.39 1.61 6.06
N ARG A 145 -10.90 0.41 6.32
CA ARG A 145 -9.89 0.18 7.35
C ARG A 145 -8.51 0.57 6.82
N PHE A 146 -7.60 0.90 7.71
CA PHE A 146 -6.22 1.21 7.32
C PHE A 146 -5.56 0.08 6.49
N HIS A 147 -5.82 -1.17 6.86
CA HIS A 147 -5.29 -2.32 6.15
C HIS A 147 -5.81 -2.46 4.71
N ASP A 148 -6.99 -1.91 4.43
CA ASP A 148 -7.57 -1.93 3.08
C ASP A 148 -6.79 -1.04 2.10
N LEU A 149 -6.02 -0.04 2.59
CA LEU A 149 -5.09 0.74 1.75
C LEU A 149 -4.00 -0.15 1.15
N ARG A 150 -3.48 -1.09 1.93
CA ARG A 150 -2.52 -2.08 1.45
C ARG A 150 -3.15 -3.06 0.45
N HIS A 151 -4.39 -3.48 0.67
CA HIS A 151 -5.13 -4.27 -0.32
C HIS A 151 -5.33 -3.49 -1.62
N SER A 152 -5.64 -2.20 -1.52
CA SER A 152 -5.74 -1.31 -2.68
C SER A 152 -4.43 -1.20 -3.44
N CYS A 153 -3.29 -1.06 -2.74
CA CYS A 153 -1.96 -1.07 -3.37
C CYS A 153 -1.76 -2.31 -4.24
N GLY A 154 -1.97 -3.49 -3.67
CA GLY A 154 -1.81 -4.74 -4.41
C GLY A 154 -2.78 -4.88 -5.58
N SER A 155 -4.05 -4.49 -5.40
CA SER A 155 -5.06 -4.55 -6.46
C SER A 155 -4.74 -3.59 -7.62
N LEU A 156 -4.25 -2.40 -7.31
CA LEU A 156 -3.83 -1.41 -8.32
C LEU A 156 -2.62 -1.90 -9.14
N LEU A 157 -1.64 -2.51 -8.48
CA LEU A 157 -0.46 -3.08 -9.15
C LEU A 157 -0.87 -4.23 -10.08
N LEU A 158 -1.74 -5.12 -9.61
CA LEU A 158 -2.25 -6.21 -10.43
C LEU A 158 -3.04 -5.71 -11.64
N ALA A 159 -3.92 -4.71 -11.44
CA ALA A 159 -4.68 -4.09 -12.52
C ALA A 159 -3.78 -3.42 -13.60
N ARG A 160 -2.52 -3.13 -13.24
CA ARG A 160 -1.48 -2.62 -14.16
C ARG A 160 -0.59 -3.73 -14.73
N GLY A 161 -0.96 -5.01 -14.52
CA GLY A 161 -0.25 -6.16 -15.09
C GLY A 161 1.02 -6.57 -14.36
N ILE A 162 1.25 -6.05 -13.13
CA ILE A 162 2.40 -6.49 -12.32
C ILE A 162 2.14 -7.92 -11.86
N GLU A 163 3.13 -8.78 -12.02
CA GLU A 163 3.05 -10.20 -11.66
C GLU A 163 2.74 -10.41 -10.17
N PRO A 164 1.84 -11.35 -9.82
CA PRO A 164 1.48 -11.64 -8.43
C PRO A 164 2.68 -11.95 -7.53
N LYS A 165 3.72 -12.58 -8.08
CA LYS A 165 4.96 -12.90 -7.35
C LYS A 165 5.71 -11.63 -6.93
N VAL A 166 5.85 -10.66 -7.83
CA VAL A 166 6.48 -9.36 -7.55
C VAL A 166 5.67 -8.60 -6.48
N ILE A 167 4.34 -8.64 -6.57
CA ILE A 167 3.46 -8.02 -5.58
C ILE A 167 3.59 -8.71 -4.22
N GLN A 168 3.69 -10.04 -4.17
CA GLN A 168 3.94 -10.80 -2.95
C GLN A 168 5.23 -10.34 -2.26
N GLU A 169 6.30 -10.21 -3.01
CA GLU A 169 7.61 -9.78 -2.52
C GLU A 169 7.57 -8.33 -2.03
N LEU A 170 7.01 -7.41 -2.83
CA LEU A 170 6.85 -6.01 -2.46
C LEU A 170 6.08 -5.86 -1.14
N LEU A 171 4.96 -6.55 -1.01
CA LEU A 171 4.12 -6.50 0.17
C LEU A 171 4.68 -7.33 1.34
N GLY A 172 5.67 -8.20 1.14
CA GLY A 172 6.19 -9.11 2.16
C GLY A 172 5.12 -10.07 2.68
N HIS A 173 4.31 -10.67 1.77
CA HIS A 173 3.38 -11.73 2.11
C HIS A 173 4.11 -13.06 2.21
N ARG A 174 3.99 -13.75 3.35
CA ARG A 174 4.60 -15.07 3.55
C ARG A 174 4.08 -16.12 2.56
N ASP A 175 2.79 -16.04 2.25
CA ASP A 175 2.09 -16.97 1.39
C ASP A 175 1.50 -16.24 0.18
N ILE A 176 1.76 -16.78 -1.00
CA ILE A 176 1.19 -16.28 -2.26
C ILE A 176 -0.34 -16.40 -2.27
N ALA A 177 -0.91 -17.37 -1.54
CA ALA A 177 -2.35 -17.53 -1.40
C ALA A 177 -3.00 -16.26 -0.81
N THR A 178 -2.31 -15.58 0.13
CA THR A 178 -2.77 -14.29 0.67
C THR A 178 -2.88 -13.24 -0.44
N THR A 179 -1.88 -13.19 -1.33
CA THR A 179 -1.88 -12.33 -2.50
C THR A 179 -3.02 -12.72 -3.44
N MET A 180 -3.13 -13.99 -3.80
CA MET A 180 -4.13 -14.49 -4.75
C MET A 180 -5.58 -14.33 -4.24
N ASN A 181 -5.86 -14.52 -2.95
CA ASN A 181 -7.18 -14.33 -2.37
C ASN A 181 -7.67 -12.88 -2.47
N VAL A 182 -6.78 -11.91 -2.28
CA VAL A 182 -7.09 -10.49 -2.48
C VAL A 182 -7.44 -10.23 -3.95
N TYR A 183 -6.87 -11.00 -4.88
CA TYR A 183 -6.99 -10.80 -6.32
C TYR A 183 -8.07 -11.64 -6.99
N ALA A 184 -8.61 -12.67 -6.33
CA ALA A 184 -9.68 -13.50 -6.91
C ALA A 184 -10.88 -12.66 -7.34
N HIS A 185 -11.15 -11.55 -6.67
CA HIS A 185 -12.19 -10.61 -7.04
C HIS A 185 -11.78 -9.63 -8.16
N ALA A 186 -10.49 -9.31 -8.31
CA ALA A 186 -9.97 -8.41 -9.34
C ALA A 186 -9.68 -9.14 -10.68
N LEU A 187 -9.38 -10.44 -10.62
CA LEU A 187 -9.08 -11.29 -11.77
C LEU A 187 -10.34 -11.89 -12.46
N LYS A 188 -11.50 -11.29 -12.33
CA LYS A 188 -12.67 -11.66 -13.18
C LYS A 188 -12.47 -11.31 -14.67
N ALA A 189 -11.33 -10.77 -15.05
CA ALA A 189 -10.90 -10.59 -16.43
C ALA A 189 -10.00 -11.77 -16.87
N PRO A 190 -10.05 -12.17 -17.98
CA PRO A 190 -10.97 -12.97 -18.72
C PRO A 190 -10.27 -14.23 -19.23
N LYS A 191 -10.81 -15.36 -18.90
CA LYS A 191 -10.50 -16.64 -19.62
C LYS A 191 -10.46 -16.40 -21.15
N ARG A 192 -11.23 -15.43 -21.65
CA ARG A 192 -11.24 -15.03 -23.07
C ARG A 192 -9.93 -14.39 -23.52
N HIS A 193 -9.36 -13.48 -22.75
CA HIS A 193 -8.06 -12.87 -23.09
C HIS A 193 -6.94 -13.91 -23.16
N ALA A 194 -6.92 -14.90 -22.26
CA ALA A 194 -5.96 -15.99 -22.35
C ALA A 194 -6.15 -16.84 -23.63
N ALA A 195 -7.40 -17.07 -24.04
CA ALA A 195 -7.68 -17.74 -25.30
C ALA A 195 -7.25 -16.88 -26.51
N ASP A 196 -7.58 -15.59 -26.48
CA ASP A 196 -7.19 -14.65 -27.57
C ASP A 196 -5.64 -14.56 -27.70
N VAL A 197 -4.90 -14.58 -26.58
CA VAL A 197 -3.43 -14.63 -26.58
C VAL A 197 -2.94 -15.94 -27.22
N MET A 198 -3.53 -17.08 -26.87
CA MET A 198 -3.17 -18.37 -27.49
C MET A 198 -3.46 -18.38 -29.00
N ASP A 199 -4.60 -17.83 -29.43
CA ASP A 199 -4.91 -17.69 -30.86
C ASP A 199 -3.89 -16.80 -31.58
N THR A 200 -3.38 -15.76 -30.94
CA THR A 200 -2.33 -14.89 -31.48
C THR A 200 -0.98 -15.62 -31.57
N MET A 201 -0.67 -16.49 -30.61
CA MET A 201 0.58 -17.28 -30.59
C MET A 201 0.58 -18.43 -31.60
N PHE A 202 -0.62 -18.96 -31.93
CA PHE A 202 -0.79 -20.10 -32.85
C PHE A 202 -1.77 -19.82 -34.00
N PRO A 203 -1.55 -18.79 -34.81
CA PRO A 203 -2.51 -18.35 -35.82
C PRO A 203 -2.83 -19.42 -36.89
N ARG A 204 -1.92 -20.39 -37.09
CA ARG A 204 -2.13 -21.49 -38.06
C ARG A 204 -3.08 -22.57 -37.58
N LEU A 205 -3.39 -22.65 -36.29
CA LEU A 205 -4.33 -23.62 -35.72
C LEU A 205 -5.77 -23.06 -35.69
N ALA A 206 -5.94 -21.75 -35.67
CA ALA A 206 -7.25 -21.08 -35.62
C ALA A 206 -8.01 -21.10 -36.98
N VAL A 207 -7.35 -21.41 -38.11
CA VAL A 207 -7.92 -21.35 -39.47
C VAL A 207 -8.46 -22.70 -39.94
N GLY A 208 -8.46 -23.73 -39.15
CA GLY A 208 -8.70 -25.14 -39.55
C GLY A 208 -10.15 -25.66 -39.58
N THR A 209 -11.20 -24.81 -39.64
CA THR A 209 -12.59 -25.31 -39.77
C THR A 209 -13.50 -24.45 -40.61
N ALA A 210 -13.09 -24.17 -41.86
CA ALA A 210 -14.04 -23.64 -42.86
C ALA A 210 -13.59 -23.98 -44.26
N ASP A 211 -13.67 -25.25 -44.69
CA ASP A 211 -13.91 -25.62 -46.06
C ASP A 211 -14.32 -27.10 -46.15
N GLY A 212 -15.57 -27.36 -45.84
CA GLY A 212 -16.27 -28.58 -46.13
C GLY A 212 -17.41 -28.30 -47.11
N LYS A 213 -17.09 -27.82 -48.30
CA LYS A 213 -18.08 -27.85 -49.37
C LYS A 213 -18.17 -29.25 -49.91
N SER A 214 -19.23 -29.98 -49.54
CA SER A 214 -19.72 -31.21 -50.15
C SER A 214 -20.12 -30.90 -51.59
N GLY A 215 -19.28 -31.29 -52.53
CA GLY A 215 -19.65 -31.42 -53.93
C GLY A 215 -20.57 -32.63 -54.14
N HIS A 216 -21.84 -32.39 -54.18
CA HIS A 216 -22.83 -33.40 -54.63
C HIS A 216 -22.78 -33.48 -56.18
N ARG A 217 -22.08 -34.52 -56.71
CA ARG A 217 -22.19 -34.87 -58.13
C ARG A 217 -23.44 -35.74 -58.30
N SER A 218 -24.46 -35.14 -58.91
CA SER A 218 -25.56 -35.89 -59.47
C SER A 218 -25.11 -36.63 -60.73
N ILE A 219 -25.18 -37.95 -60.68
CA ILE A 219 -25.04 -38.80 -61.85
C ILE A 219 -26.44 -38.91 -62.46
N GLY A 220 -26.68 -38.26 -63.56
CA GLY A 220 -27.87 -38.50 -64.41
C GLY A 220 -27.72 -39.76 -65.20
N ALA A 221 -28.74 -40.61 -65.15
CA ALA A 221 -28.93 -41.72 -66.00
C ALA A 221 -29.59 -41.22 -67.32
N ASP A 222 -28.99 -41.68 -68.41
CA ASP A 222 -29.64 -42.23 -69.61
C ASP A 222 -28.55 -42.86 -70.47
#